data_aa3f07a5783b1ef9ef6c190f53b4068d
#
_entry.id   aa3f07a5783b1ef9ef6c190f53b4068d
#
_cell.length_a   1.000
_cell.length_b   1.000
_cell.length_c   1.000
_cell.angle_alpha   90.00
_cell.angle_beta   90.00
_cell.angle_gamma   90.00
#
_symmetry.space_group_name_H-M   'P 1'
#
loop_
_entity.id
_entity.type
_entity.pdbx_description
1 polymer ?
#
loop_
_entity_poly.entity_id
_entity_poly.type
_entity_poly.pdbx_seq_one_letter_code
_entity_poly.pdbx_strand_id
1 'polypeptide(L)'
;DNMDNQSFYAFLLATYQSAYEFMRAGAAIYVFHAESTGHIFRQAFLDAGLKLAQCLIWEKNSFVLGRQDYQWRHEPCLYGWKEGAAHYFINDRTQDTVILEDDIDFSAMKKNDLVAYLEDLRRKYQNQTSVIYENKPTRNDIHPTMKPVALIGKLVTNSSKSGWNV
;
A
#
# COMPACT_ATOMS: atom_id res chain seq x y z
N ASP A 1 1.26 -19.21 -11.43
CA ASP A 1 1.14 -18.35 -12.62
C ASP A 1 2.18 -18.79 -13.63
N ASN A 2 1.71 -19.19 -14.84
CA ASN A 2 2.55 -19.68 -15.92
C ASN A 2 2.58 -18.68 -17.11
N MET A 3 2.32 -17.41 -16.85
CA MET A 3 2.46 -16.38 -17.88
C MET A 3 3.93 -16.04 -18.08
N ASP A 4 4.37 -15.98 -19.34
CA ASP A 4 5.63 -15.32 -19.68
C ASP A 4 5.54 -13.80 -19.45
N ASN A 5 6.68 -13.12 -19.41
CA ASN A 5 6.75 -11.69 -19.11
C ASN A 5 5.96 -10.83 -20.11
N GLN A 6 5.90 -11.22 -21.37
CA GLN A 6 5.19 -10.46 -22.41
C GLN A 6 3.67 -10.59 -22.25
N SER A 7 3.18 -11.80 -22.03
CA SER A 7 1.76 -12.06 -21.76
C SER A 7 1.32 -11.38 -20.45
N PHE A 8 2.17 -11.42 -19.43
CA PHE A 8 1.90 -10.76 -18.15
C PHE A 8 1.85 -9.23 -18.30
N TYR A 9 2.79 -8.65 -19.05
CA TYR A 9 2.77 -7.22 -19.37
C TYR A 9 1.47 -6.84 -20.11
N ALA A 10 1.09 -7.58 -21.15
CA ALA A 10 -0.13 -7.30 -21.92
C ALA A 10 -1.39 -7.37 -21.04
N PHE A 11 -1.46 -8.34 -20.12
CA PHE A 11 -2.54 -8.46 -19.14
C PHE A 11 -2.61 -7.25 -18.21
N LEU A 12 -1.47 -6.83 -17.65
CA LEU A 12 -1.42 -5.65 -16.78
C LEU A 12 -1.79 -4.37 -17.51
N LEU A 13 -1.25 -4.19 -18.73
CA LEU A 13 -1.55 -3.01 -19.55
C LEU A 13 -3.05 -2.90 -19.83
N ALA A 14 -3.68 -3.99 -20.28
CA ALA A 14 -5.13 -4.02 -20.53
C ALA A 14 -5.95 -3.71 -19.26
N THR A 15 -5.51 -4.26 -18.12
CA THR A 15 -6.14 -4.01 -16.83
C THR A 15 -6.07 -2.54 -16.42
N TYR A 16 -4.88 -1.92 -16.55
CA TYR A 16 -4.69 -0.51 -16.20
C TYR A 16 -5.38 0.43 -17.18
N GLN A 17 -5.39 0.13 -18.47
CA GLN A 17 -6.14 0.89 -19.47
C GLN A 17 -7.65 0.85 -19.19
N SER A 18 -8.17 -0.32 -18.84
CA SER A 18 -9.58 -0.45 -18.43
C SER A 18 -9.87 0.38 -17.18
N ALA A 19 -9.02 0.32 -16.15
CA ALA A 19 -9.17 1.17 -14.97
C ALA A 19 -9.09 2.66 -15.32
N TYR A 20 -8.15 3.05 -16.17
CA TYR A 20 -7.93 4.43 -16.61
C TYR A 20 -9.19 5.03 -17.27
N GLU A 21 -9.92 4.27 -18.07
CA GLU A 21 -11.16 4.73 -18.72
C GLU A 21 -12.20 5.20 -17.70
N PHE A 22 -12.35 4.50 -16.58
CA PHE A 22 -13.33 4.81 -15.55
C PHE A 22 -12.83 5.80 -14.51
N MET A 23 -11.53 6.05 -14.45
CA MET A 23 -10.95 7.02 -13.51
C MET A 23 -11.28 8.46 -13.95
N ARG A 24 -11.64 9.31 -12.99
CA ARG A 24 -11.70 10.76 -13.20
C ARG A 24 -10.28 11.33 -13.27
N ALA A 25 -10.10 12.45 -13.98
CA ALA A 25 -8.86 13.21 -13.91
C ALA A 25 -8.53 13.59 -12.45
N GLY A 26 -7.30 13.38 -12.03
CA GLY A 26 -6.84 13.54 -10.64
C GLY A 26 -7.18 12.39 -9.70
N ALA A 27 -7.86 11.33 -10.14
CA ALA A 27 -8.10 10.17 -9.30
C ALA A 27 -6.80 9.40 -9.04
N ALA A 28 -6.55 9.07 -7.78
CA ALA A 28 -5.39 8.30 -7.36
C ALA A 28 -5.56 6.80 -7.61
N ILE A 29 -4.44 6.11 -7.78
CA ILE A 29 -4.36 4.66 -7.92
C ILE A 29 -3.19 4.11 -7.10
N TYR A 30 -3.40 2.98 -6.45
CA TYR A 30 -2.42 2.24 -5.66
C TYR A 30 -2.34 0.82 -6.18
N VAL A 31 -1.13 0.36 -6.51
CA VAL A 31 -0.91 -0.97 -7.08
C VAL A 31 0.17 -1.70 -6.29
N PHE A 32 -0.24 -2.65 -5.45
CA PHE A 32 0.68 -3.57 -4.78
C PHE A 32 1.22 -4.60 -5.75
N HIS A 33 2.52 -4.88 -5.69
CA HIS A 33 3.15 -5.84 -6.59
C HIS A 33 4.28 -6.63 -5.93
N ALA A 34 4.68 -7.74 -6.55
CA ALA A 34 5.90 -8.44 -6.18
C ALA A 34 7.11 -7.72 -6.79
N GLU A 35 8.19 -7.53 -5.99
CA GLU A 35 9.40 -6.84 -6.46
C GLU A 35 10.06 -7.56 -7.64
N SER A 36 10.03 -8.91 -7.66
CA SER A 36 10.61 -9.70 -8.75
C SER A 36 10.07 -9.37 -10.15
N THR A 37 8.82 -8.88 -10.22
CA THR A 37 8.17 -8.47 -11.46
C THR A 37 7.86 -6.97 -11.49
N GLY A 38 8.39 -6.19 -10.55
CA GLY A 38 8.10 -4.77 -10.36
C GLY A 38 8.37 -3.91 -11.60
N HIS A 39 9.37 -4.26 -12.41
CA HIS A 39 9.66 -3.58 -13.67
C HIS A 39 8.51 -3.71 -14.68
N ILE A 40 7.84 -4.88 -14.75
CA ILE A 40 6.69 -5.10 -15.65
C ILE A 40 5.48 -4.29 -15.18
N PHE A 41 5.21 -4.30 -13.86
CA PHE A 41 4.14 -3.48 -13.27
C PHE A 41 4.35 -2.00 -13.56
N ARG A 42 5.58 -1.50 -13.36
CA ARG A 42 5.93 -0.10 -13.57
C ARG A 42 5.81 0.31 -15.04
N GLN A 43 6.28 -0.53 -15.95
CA GLN A 43 6.18 -0.26 -17.38
C GLN A 43 4.71 -0.21 -17.84
N ALA A 44 3.91 -1.22 -17.50
CA ALA A 44 2.50 -1.27 -17.85
C ALA A 44 1.70 -0.08 -17.25
N PHE A 45 2.06 0.35 -16.03
CA PHE A 45 1.44 1.49 -15.36
C PHE A 45 1.66 2.79 -16.17
N LEU A 46 2.90 3.04 -16.61
CA LEU A 46 3.26 4.20 -17.40
C LEU A 46 2.63 4.16 -18.81
N ASP A 47 2.67 3.00 -19.46
CA ASP A 47 2.15 2.81 -20.80
C ASP A 47 0.61 2.89 -20.86
N ALA A 48 -0.07 2.65 -19.75
CA ALA A 48 -1.50 2.91 -19.61
C ALA A 48 -1.85 4.41 -19.50
N GLY A 49 -0.86 5.32 -19.48
CA GLY A 49 -1.05 6.75 -19.37
C GLY A 49 -1.22 7.27 -17.94
N LEU A 50 -0.97 6.42 -16.94
CA LEU A 50 -0.99 6.81 -15.54
C LEU A 50 0.30 7.53 -15.16
N LYS A 51 0.20 8.58 -14.35
CA LYS A 51 1.35 9.26 -13.78
C LYS A 51 1.85 8.50 -12.56
N LEU A 52 3.03 7.93 -12.64
CA LEU A 52 3.72 7.35 -11.49
C LEU A 52 4.33 8.47 -10.65
N ALA A 53 3.93 8.60 -9.40
CA ALA A 53 4.43 9.59 -8.47
C ALA A 53 5.48 9.03 -7.51
N GLN A 54 5.15 7.95 -6.81
CA GLN A 54 6.01 7.35 -5.78
C GLN A 54 5.84 5.84 -5.75
N CYS A 55 6.83 5.16 -5.16
CA CYS A 55 6.70 3.78 -4.72
C CYS A 55 6.66 3.79 -3.19
N LEU A 56 5.58 3.29 -2.63
CA LEU A 56 5.42 3.09 -1.20
C LEU A 56 5.90 1.69 -0.85
N ILE A 57 6.40 1.51 0.37
CA ILE A 57 6.82 0.21 0.89
C ILE A 57 5.92 -0.14 2.08
N TRP A 58 5.14 -1.19 1.94
CA TRP A 58 4.45 -1.77 3.09
C TRP A 58 5.38 -2.79 3.75
N GLU A 59 5.86 -2.47 4.95
CA GLU A 59 6.64 -3.38 5.78
C GLU A 59 5.69 -4.20 6.66
N LYS A 60 5.80 -5.52 6.57
CA LYS A 60 5.00 -6.48 7.35
C LYS A 60 5.62 -6.68 8.73
N ASN A 61 4.80 -7.02 9.72
CA ASN A 61 5.24 -7.38 11.06
C ASN A 61 6.13 -8.64 11.08
N SER A 62 5.94 -9.54 10.11
CA SER A 62 6.70 -10.79 10.00
C SER A 62 7.11 -11.08 8.55
N PHE A 63 8.23 -11.74 8.38
CA PHE A 63 8.63 -12.26 7.07
C PHE A 63 7.96 -13.60 6.77
N VAL A 64 7.88 -13.96 5.49
CA VAL A 64 7.46 -15.29 5.04
C VAL A 64 8.70 -16.10 4.75
N LEU A 65 8.85 -17.24 5.44
CA LEU A 65 9.98 -18.14 5.20
C LEU A 65 9.89 -18.72 3.78
N GLY A 66 10.91 -18.43 2.99
CA GLY A 66 11.06 -18.88 1.60
C GLY A 66 12.42 -19.53 1.36
N ARG A 67 12.72 -19.84 0.09
CA ARG A 67 14.00 -20.45 -0.31
C ARG A 67 15.06 -19.43 -0.71
N GLN A 68 14.77 -18.13 -0.58
CA GLN A 68 15.70 -17.05 -0.88
C GLN A 68 16.67 -16.86 0.29
N ASP A 69 17.85 -16.24 0.00
CA ASP A 69 18.85 -15.89 1.01
C ASP A 69 18.30 -14.84 1.99
N TYR A 70 17.59 -13.83 1.48
CA TYR A 70 16.89 -12.82 2.27
C TYR A 70 15.38 -13.05 2.23
N GLN A 71 14.74 -13.06 3.39
CA GLN A 71 13.29 -13.29 3.50
C GLN A 71 12.52 -12.00 3.23
N TRP A 72 11.48 -12.09 2.41
CA TRP A 72 10.62 -10.97 2.06
C TRP A 72 9.78 -10.52 3.26
N ARG A 73 10.00 -9.29 3.69
CA ARG A 73 9.27 -8.65 4.78
C ARG A 73 8.46 -7.44 4.33
N HIS A 74 8.49 -7.10 3.06
CA HIS A 74 7.78 -5.96 2.53
C HIS A 74 7.09 -6.26 1.21
N GLU A 75 6.14 -5.38 0.84
CA GLU A 75 5.57 -5.32 -0.50
C GLU A 75 5.61 -3.88 -1.01
N PRO A 76 6.13 -3.65 -2.21
CA PRO A 76 6.08 -2.35 -2.86
C PRO A 76 4.67 -2.06 -3.38
N CYS A 77 4.32 -0.77 -3.40
CA CYS A 77 3.06 -0.27 -3.91
C CYS A 77 3.32 0.96 -4.79
N LEU A 78 3.01 0.87 -6.06
CA LEU A 78 3.05 2.04 -6.95
C LEU A 78 1.91 2.98 -6.57
N TYR A 79 2.24 4.24 -6.39
CA TYR A 79 1.27 5.32 -6.17
C TYR A 79 1.34 6.32 -7.31
N GLY A 80 0.18 6.68 -7.83
CA GLY A 80 0.04 7.66 -8.88
C GLY A 80 -1.39 8.08 -9.13
N TRP A 81 -1.66 8.73 -10.25
CA TRP A 81 -2.99 9.22 -10.60
C TRP A 81 -3.18 9.38 -12.11
N LYS A 82 -4.45 9.53 -12.52
CA LYS A 82 -4.79 9.96 -13.88
C LYS A 82 -4.55 11.46 -14.01
N GLU A 83 -3.75 11.87 -14.98
CA GLU A 83 -3.50 13.29 -15.27
C GLU A 83 -4.75 14.01 -15.79
N GLY A 84 -4.71 15.33 -15.86
CA GLY A 84 -5.79 16.20 -16.37
C GLY A 84 -6.48 17.07 -15.33
N ALA A 85 -6.28 16.79 -14.01
CA ALA A 85 -6.70 17.65 -12.92
C ALA A 85 -5.77 17.48 -11.71
N ALA A 86 -5.86 18.40 -10.75
CA ALA A 86 -5.15 18.25 -9.47
C ALA A 86 -5.65 16.99 -8.74
N HIS A 87 -4.72 16.11 -8.34
CA HIS A 87 -5.07 14.98 -7.50
C HIS A 87 -5.39 15.46 -6.09
N TYR A 88 -6.32 14.76 -5.43
CA TYR A 88 -6.61 14.99 -4.03
C TYR A 88 -5.67 14.14 -3.17
N PHE A 89 -5.06 14.79 -2.19
CA PHE A 89 -4.39 14.14 -1.06
C PHE A 89 -4.75 14.93 0.21
N ILE A 90 -4.86 14.26 1.34
CA ILE A 90 -5.08 14.96 2.61
C ILE A 90 -3.97 15.99 2.84
N ASN A 91 -4.29 17.11 3.49
CA ASN A 91 -3.30 18.16 3.76
C ASN A 91 -2.37 17.78 4.94
N ASP A 92 -1.75 16.62 4.82
CA ASP A 92 -0.79 16.09 5.77
C ASP A 92 0.48 15.70 5.02
N ARG A 93 1.56 16.45 5.25
CA ARG A 93 2.86 16.24 4.60
C ARG A 93 3.88 15.53 5.49
N THR A 94 3.44 14.97 6.60
CA THR A 94 4.31 14.23 7.52
C THR A 94 4.40 12.73 7.16
N GLN A 95 3.62 12.26 6.18
CA GLN A 95 3.66 10.87 5.71
C GLN A 95 4.88 10.61 4.83
N ASP A 96 5.65 9.55 5.10
CA ASP A 96 6.77 9.09 4.29
C ASP A 96 6.38 7.86 3.43
N THR A 97 7.30 7.27 2.71
CA THR A 97 7.03 6.19 1.77
C THR A 97 7.10 4.79 2.39
N VAL A 98 7.38 4.67 3.68
CA VAL A 98 7.44 3.39 4.39
C VAL A 98 6.20 3.20 5.26
N ILE A 99 5.52 2.10 5.06
CA ILE A 99 4.33 1.69 5.81
C ILE A 99 4.73 0.50 6.67
N LEU A 100 4.75 0.67 7.99
CA LEU A 100 5.11 -0.40 8.91
C LEU A 100 3.88 -1.13 9.45
N GLU A 101 4.01 -2.44 9.60
CA GLU A 101 3.05 -3.30 10.26
C GLU A 101 3.68 -3.77 11.59
N ASP A 102 3.13 -3.31 12.72
CA ASP A 102 3.59 -3.71 14.06
C ASP A 102 2.69 -4.80 14.66
N ASP A 103 3.32 -5.86 15.14
CA ASP A 103 2.64 -6.92 15.91
C ASP A 103 3.03 -6.76 17.39
N ILE A 104 2.33 -5.85 18.08
CA ILE A 104 2.60 -5.60 19.50
C ILE A 104 1.63 -6.41 20.34
N ASP A 105 2.19 -7.38 21.07
CA ASP A 105 1.43 -8.11 22.09
C ASP A 105 1.22 -7.23 23.34
N PHE A 106 0.10 -6.50 23.34
CA PHE A 106 -0.30 -5.67 24.48
C PHE A 106 -0.61 -6.48 25.74
N SER A 107 -0.89 -7.79 25.63
CA SER A 107 -1.24 -8.64 26.76
C SER A 107 -0.06 -8.88 27.71
N ALA A 108 1.16 -8.79 27.19
CA ALA A 108 2.42 -8.95 27.94
C ALA A 108 2.97 -7.63 28.52
N MET A 109 2.39 -6.47 28.13
CA MET A 109 2.89 -5.16 28.57
C MET A 109 2.44 -4.81 29.99
N LYS A 110 3.38 -4.30 30.79
CA LYS A 110 3.04 -3.66 32.06
C LYS A 110 2.31 -2.34 31.82
N LYS A 111 1.46 -1.93 32.76
CA LYS A 111 0.65 -0.70 32.64
C LYS A 111 1.48 0.54 32.29
N ASN A 112 2.66 0.71 32.87
CA ASN A 112 3.52 1.87 32.60
C ASN A 112 4.11 1.82 31.19
N ASP A 113 4.48 0.65 30.69
CA ASP A 113 5.01 0.45 29.34
C ASP A 113 3.91 0.69 28.29
N LEU A 114 2.67 0.25 28.60
CA LEU A 114 1.50 0.51 27.78
C LEU A 114 1.17 2.02 27.71
N VAL A 115 1.24 2.72 28.85
CA VAL A 115 1.04 4.20 28.86
C VAL A 115 2.13 4.90 28.06
N ALA A 116 3.40 4.54 28.23
CA ALA A 116 4.50 5.10 27.46
C ALA A 116 4.36 4.83 25.96
N TYR A 117 3.93 3.62 25.60
CA TYR A 117 3.64 3.24 24.22
C TYR A 117 2.48 4.05 23.64
N LEU A 118 1.39 4.22 24.38
CA LEU A 118 0.25 5.04 23.94
C LEU A 118 0.62 6.52 23.81
N GLU A 119 1.49 7.05 24.65
CA GLU A 119 2.01 8.43 24.53
C GLU A 119 2.93 8.56 23.32
N ASP A 120 3.76 7.57 23.02
CA ASP A 120 4.60 7.54 21.83
C ASP A 120 3.75 7.40 20.54
N LEU A 121 2.76 6.53 20.54
CA LEU A 121 1.77 6.45 19.49
C LEU A 121 1.06 7.79 19.29
N ARG A 122 0.55 8.40 20.36
CA ARG A 122 -0.09 9.72 20.29
C ARG A 122 0.84 10.77 19.69
N ARG A 123 2.12 10.76 20.05
CA ARG A 123 3.15 11.65 19.51
C ARG A 123 3.42 11.36 18.03
N LYS A 124 3.52 10.09 17.64
CA LYS A 124 3.66 9.64 16.25
C LYS A 124 2.43 10.00 15.42
N TYR A 125 1.22 9.84 15.96
CA TYR A 125 -0.02 10.20 15.27
C TYR A 125 -0.30 11.71 15.24
N GLN A 126 0.17 12.47 16.20
CA GLN A 126 0.12 13.94 16.15
C GLN A 126 1.13 14.51 15.14
N ASN A 127 2.23 13.79 14.88
CA ASN A 127 3.21 14.06 13.85
C ASN A 127 3.08 13.04 12.72
N GLN A 128 1.86 12.74 12.25
CA GLN A 128 1.55 11.64 11.34
C GLN A 128 2.68 11.33 10.36
N THR A 129 3.54 10.40 10.73
CA THR A 129 4.50 9.83 9.80
C THR A 129 3.74 8.89 8.84
N SER A 130 4.24 8.71 7.65
CA SER A 130 3.71 7.84 6.59
C SER A 130 3.78 6.35 6.91
N VAL A 131 4.18 6.01 8.10
CA VAL A 131 4.21 4.64 8.59
C VAL A 131 2.80 4.24 8.98
N ILE A 132 2.17 3.37 8.18
CA ILE A 132 0.91 2.75 8.52
C ILE A 132 1.21 1.46 9.26
N TYR A 133 0.95 1.43 10.57
CA TYR A 133 0.99 0.22 11.37
C TYR A 133 -0.35 -0.48 11.26
N GLU A 134 -0.40 -1.60 10.53
CA GLU A 134 -1.59 -2.42 10.41
C GLU A 134 -1.21 -3.89 10.54
N ASN A 135 -1.80 -4.55 11.53
CA ASN A 135 -1.58 -5.96 11.76
C ASN A 135 -2.16 -6.81 10.63
N LYS A 136 -1.31 -7.64 10.03
CA LYS A 136 -1.79 -8.69 9.13
C LYS A 136 -2.71 -9.62 9.92
N PRO A 137 -3.93 -9.93 9.44
CA PRO A 137 -4.79 -10.92 10.07
C PRO A 137 -4.04 -12.24 10.23
N THR A 138 -3.89 -12.72 11.46
CA THR A 138 -3.18 -13.97 11.80
C THR A 138 -3.87 -15.19 11.21
N ARG A 139 -5.17 -15.09 10.89
CA ARG A 139 -5.95 -16.10 10.21
C ARG A 139 -6.85 -15.46 9.17
N ASN A 140 -6.77 -15.94 7.95
CA ASN A 140 -7.59 -15.47 6.85
C ASN A 140 -8.17 -16.66 6.09
N ASP A 141 -9.46 -16.90 6.28
CA ASP A 141 -10.18 -18.01 5.65
C ASP A 141 -10.71 -17.63 4.23
N ILE A 142 -10.50 -16.38 3.79
CA ILE A 142 -11.03 -15.87 2.52
C ILE A 142 -9.97 -15.90 1.42
N HIS A 143 -8.79 -15.33 1.66
CA HIS A 143 -7.71 -15.31 0.65
C HIS A 143 -6.33 -15.15 1.29
N PRO A 144 -5.32 -15.96 0.89
CA PRO A 144 -3.99 -15.96 1.54
C PRO A 144 -3.18 -14.67 1.37
N THR A 145 -3.51 -13.84 0.38
CA THR A 145 -2.79 -12.57 0.08
C THR A 145 -3.62 -11.31 0.36
N MET A 146 -4.67 -11.43 1.19
CA MET A 146 -5.52 -10.28 1.53
C MET A 146 -4.72 -9.21 2.29
N LYS A 147 -4.90 -7.96 1.88
CA LYS A 147 -4.33 -6.81 2.58
C LYS A 147 -5.19 -6.45 3.80
N PRO A 148 -4.58 -5.94 4.88
CA PRO A 148 -5.35 -5.44 6.03
C PRO A 148 -6.37 -4.37 5.61
N VAL A 149 -7.60 -4.48 6.12
CA VAL A 149 -8.68 -3.53 5.79
C VAL A 149 -8.30 -2.10 6.17
N ALA A 150 -7.63 -1.93 7.31
CA ALA A 150 -7.20 -0.63 7.79
C ALA A 150 -6.12 -0.01 6.90
N LEU A 151 -5.17 -0.81 6.35
CA LEU A 151 -4.20 -0.36 5.34
C LEU A 151 -4.93 0.22 4.11
N ILE A 152 -5.87 -0.54 3.53
CA ILE A 152 -6.63 -0.07 2.37
C ILE A 152 -7.49 1.15 2.73
N GLY A 153 -8.15 1.12 3.90
CA GLY A 153 -8.93 2.24 4.41
C GLY A 153 -8.13 3.55 4.51
N LYS A 154 -6.88 3.49 4.97
CA LYS A 154 -6.00 4.67 5.03
C LYS A 154 -5.69 5.22 3.63
N LEU A 155 -5.33 4.36 2.67
CA LEU A 155 -5.04 4.79 1.30
C LEU A 155 -6.26 5.45 0.64
N VAL A 156 -7.44 4.86 0.83
CA VAL A 156 -8.72 5.41 0.37
C VAL A 156 -8.99 6.78 1.00
N THR A 157 -8.85 6.90 2.32
CA THR A 157 -9.07 8.17 3.05
C THR A 157 -8.10 9.26 2.61
N ASN A 158 -6.83 8.92 2.34
CA ASN A 158 -5.83 9.87 1.89
C ASN A 158 -6.15 10.45 0.50
N SER A 159 -6.83 9.69 -0.36
CA SER A 159 -6.98 10.00 -1.78
C SER A 159 -8.42 10.17 -2.25
N SER A 160 -9.40 10.09 -1.32
CA SER A 160 -10.82 10.27 -1.63
C SER A 160 -11.58 11.03 -0.53
N LYS A 161 -12.71 11.62 -0.90
CA LYS A 161 -13.64 12.30 0.04
C LYS A 161 -14.87 11.45 0.27
N SER A 162 -15.54 11.66 1.41
CA SER A 162 -16.83 11.04 1.68
C SER A 162 -17.83 11.28 0.53
N GLY A 163 -18.50 10.21 0.11
CA GLY A 163 -19.46 10.23 -1.00
C GLY A 163 -18.84 10.08 -2.40
N TRP A 164 -17.54 9.94 -2.53
CA TRP A 164 -16.91 9.58 -3.80
C TRP A 164 -16.99 8.07 -4.04
N ASN A 165 -17.16 7.68 -5.30
CA ASN A 165 -16.96 6.28 -5.71
C ASN A 165 -15.48 5.94 -5.72
N VAL A 166 -15.11 4.83 -5.09
CA VAL A 166 -13.74 4.32 -4.97
C VAL A 166 -13.65 2.92 -5.59
#